data_d794530a221e531a809db721c45a130b
#
_entry.id   d794530a221e531a809db721c45a130b
#
_cell.length_a   1.000
_cell.length_b   1.000
_cell.length_c   1.000
_cell.angle_alpha   90.00
_cell.angle_beta   90.00
_cell.angle_gamma   90.00
#
_symmetry.space_group_name_H-M   'P 1'
#
loop_
_entity.id
_entity.type
_entity.pdbx_description
1 polymer ?
#
loop_
_entity_poly.entity_id
_entity_poly.type
_entity_poly.pdbx_seq_one_letter_code
_entity_poly.pdbx_strand_id
1 'polypeptide(L)'
;MTREKRMIEIRIVDGINAPMLFCDVCGDRISDAAKAAVVFDNFLKDGERAKTLHVHKGNIDGKACHHEAELIIRSGGGTPGWQELKRHLTDLAHNVGFPAAAMTKYDK
;
A
#
# COMPACT_ATOMS: atom_id res chain seq x y z
N MET A 1 22.12 12.79 0.04
CA MET A 1 21.82 11.38 0.21
C MET A 1 20.33 11.15 0.25
N THR A 2 19.82 10.33 -0.65
CA THR A 2 18.38 10.11 -0.75
C THR A 2 17.96 9.10 0.32
N ARG A 3 17.04 9.50 1.13
CA ARG A 3 16.48 8.60 2.13
C ARG A 3 15.45 7.72 1.49
N GLU A 4 15.64 6.44 1.60
CA GLU A 4 14.70 5.47 1.06
C GLU A 4 13.42 5.48 1.89
N LYS A 5 12.28 5.69 1.22
CA LYS A 5 10.99 5.64 1.89
C LYS A 5 10.55 4.19 2.02
N ARG A 6 10.26 3.79 3.22
CA ARG A 6 9.74 2.45 3.49
C ARG A 6 8.25 2.57 3.78
N MET A 7 7.43 1.85 3.03
CA MET A 7 5.99 1.90 3.21
C MET A 7 5.53 1.19 4.49
N ILE A 8 6.29 0.20 4.96
CA ILE A 8 6.00 -0.50 6.20
C ILE A 8 7.13 -0.24 7.17
N GLU A 9 6.80 0.32 8.32
CA GLU A 9 7.79 0.59 9.38
C GLU A 9 7.27 0.08 10.71
N ILE A 10 8.19 -0.32 11.56
CA ILE A 10 7.86 -0.63 12.95
C ILE A 10 7.96 0.67 13.74
N ARG A 11 6.88 1.03 14.40
CA ARG A 11 6.81 2.21 15.26
C ARG A 11 6.40 1.81 16.66
N ILE A 12 6.75 2.63 17.63
CA ILE A 12 6.32 2.41 19.00
C ILE A 12 4.99 3.13 19.21
N VAL A 13 3.96 2.37 19.57
CA VAL A 13 2.62 2.88 19.84
C VAL A 13 2.22 2.36 21.22
N ASP A 14 1.95 3.28 22.14
CA ASP A 14 1.59 2.95 23.52
C ASP A 14 2.61 1.98 24.17
N GLY A 15 3.90 2.22 23.90
CA GLY A 15 4.97 1.40 24.43
C GLY A 15 5.17 0.06 23.77
N ILE A 16 4.46 -0.22 22.69
CA ILE A 16 4.52 -1.50 21.98
C ILE A 16 5.00 -1.27 20.54
N ASN A 17 5.91 -2.11 20.10
CA ASN A 17 6.35 -2.09 18.70
C ASN A 17 5.22 -2.58 17.80
N ALA A 18 4.85 -1.79 16.80
CA ALA A 18 3.76 -2.13 15.91
C ALA A 18 4.13 -1.80 14.45
N PRO A 19 3.76 -2.68 13.51
CA PRO A 19 3.97 -2.38 12.09
C PRO A 19 2.94 -1.38 11.61
N MET A 20 3.40 -0.37 10.90
CA MET A 20 2.57 0.72 10.37
C MET A 20 2.80 0.87 8.88
N LEU A 21 1.76 1.25 8.15
CA LEU A 21 1.82 1.48 6.72
C LEU A 21 1.83 2.99 6.45
N PHE A 22 2.72 3.41 5.56
CA PHE A 22 2.88 4.82 5.21
C PHE A 22 2.63 5.03 3.72
N CYS A 23 2.04 6.18 3.38
CA CYS A 23 1.78 6.54 2.00
C CYS A 23 3.09 6.76 1.25
N ASP A 24 3.21 6.12 0.09
CA ASP A 24 4.43 6.23 -0.73
C ASP A 24 4.56 7.58 -1.43
N VAL A 25 3.52 8.38 -1.43
CA VAL A 25 3.53 9.70 -2.06
C VAL A 25 3.75 10.80 -1.03
N CYS A 26 2.91 10.89 -0.01
CA CYS A 26 3.01 11.99 0.96
C CYS A 26 3.80 11.64 2.21
N GLY A 27 4.04 10.37 2.47
CA GLY A 27 4.81 9.94 3.64
C GLY A 27 4.00 9.85 4.93
N ASP A 28 2.74 10.26 4.92
CA ASP A 28 1.91 10.21 6.11
C ASP A 28 1.35 8.80 6.34
N ARG A 29 1.06 8.51 7.60
CA ARG A 29 0.53 7.21 7.96
C ARG A 29 -0.81 6.92 7.30
N ILE A 30 -0.98 5.70 6.83
CA ILE A 30 -2.26 5.17 6.40
C ILE A 30 -2.89 4.49 7.62
N SER A 31 -3.90 5.12 8.18
CA SER A 31 -4.56 4.64 9.40
C SER A 31 -5.96 4.09 9.18
N ASP A 32 -6.46 4.19 7.96
CA ASP A 32 -7.80 3.71 7.61
C ASP A 32 -7.74 3.04 6.24
N ALA A 33 -7.85 1.72 6.25
CA ALA A 33 -7.78 0.95 5.01
C ALA A 33 -8.91 1.30 4.02
N ALA A 34 -10.04 1.79 4.53
CA ALA A 34 -11.15 2.19 3.67
C ALA A 34 -10.82 3.44 2.85
N LYS A 35 -9.81 4.20 3.28
CA LYS A 35 -9.39 5.44 2.61
C LYS A 35 -8.04 5.29 1.93
N ALA A 36 -7.67 4.08 1.58
CA ALA A 36 -6.38 3.81 0.97
C ALA A 36 -6.50 2.85 -0.20
N ALA A 37 -5.55 2.95 -1.12
CA ALA A 37 -5.50 2.13 -2.31
C ALA A 37 -4.06 1.71 -2.60
N VAL A 38 -3.91 0.70 -3.43
CA VAL A 38 -2.61 0.25 -3.92
C VAL A 38 -2.62 0.45 -5.43
N VAL A 39 -1.62 1.17 -5.93
CA VAL A 39 -1.47 1.47 -7.35
C VAL A 39 -0.27 0.68 -7.88
N PHE A 40 -0.41 0.11 -9.05
CA PHE A 40 0.63 -0.75 -9.64
C PHE A 40 0.52 -0.74 -11.14
N ASP A 41 1.55 -1.28 -11.82
CA ASP A 41 1.50 -1.47 -13.26
C ASP A 41 0.57 -2.65 -13.56
N ASN A 42 -0.48 -2.39 -14.33
CA ASN A 42 -1.53 -3.35 -14.59
C ASN A 42 -1.16 -4.37 -15.67
N PHE A 43 -0.15 -4.09 -16.48
CA PHE A 43 0.28 -4.98 -17.55
C PHE A 43 1.73 -5.35 -17.40
N LEU A 44 1.98 -6.53 -16.83
CA LEU A 44 3.33 -7.06 -16.68
C LEU A 44 3.62 -8.06 -17.75
N LYS A 45 4.84 -8.02 -18.27
CA LYS A 45 5.36 -9.07 -19.13
C LYS A 45 5.81 -10.24 -18.28
N ASP A 46 5.88 -11.41 -18.88
CA ASP A 46 6.31 -12.61 -18.20
C ASP A 46 7.69 -12.40 -17.53
N GLY A 47 7.77 -12.74 -16.28
CA GLY A 47 9.00 -12.58 -15.49
C GLY A 47 9.20 -11.21 -14.86
N GLU A 48 8.37 -10.23 -15.17
CA GLU A 48 8.45 -8.91 -14.58
C GLU A 48 7.78 -8.85 -13.21
N ARG A 49 8.22 -7.90 -12.42
CA ARG A 49 7.64 -7.64 -11.10
C ARG A 49 7.11 -6.23 -11.05
N ALA A 50 5.91 -6.07 -10.50
CA ALA A 50 5.33 -4.76 -10.33
C ALA A 50 5.77 -4.15 -9.00
N LYS A 51 6.04 -2.86 -9.04
CA LYS A 51 6.20 -2.06 -7.85
C LYS A 51 4.80 -1.67 -7.38
N THR A 52 4.54 -1.77 -6.09
CA THR A 52 3.27 -1.34 -5.52
C THR A 52 3.45 -0.03 -4.78
N LEU A 53 2.52 0.88 -4.99
CA LEU A 53 2.49 2.16 -4.29
C LEU A 53 1.26 2.18 -3.40
N HIS A 54 1.47 2.29 -2.10
CA HIS A 54 0.40 2.35 -1.11
C HIS A 54 0.10 3.81 -0.85
N VAL A 55 -1.14 4.23 -1.08
CA VAL A 55 -1.47 5.66 -1.07
C VAL A 55 -2.84 5.91 -0.45
N HIS A 56 -3.06 7.14 -0.03
CA HIS A 56 -4.38 7.60 0.37
C HIS A 56 -5.27 7.67 -0.86
N LYS A 57 -6.51 7.23 -0.73
CA LYS A 57 -7.48 7.20 -1.81
C LYS A 57 -8.16 8.55 -1.91
N GLY A 58 -8.32 9.04 -3.15
CA GLY A 58 -8.99 10.31 -3.41
C GLY A 58 -8.15 11.51 -3.03
N ASN A 59 -8.82 12.64 -2.83
CA ASN A 59 -8.21 13.89 -2.47
C ASN A 59 -8.46 14.16 -0.99
N ILE A 60 -7.44 13.91 -0.16
CA ILE A 60 -7.52 14.07 1.28
C ILE A 60 -6.57 15.19 1.69
N ASP A 61 -7.08 16.18 2.40
CA ASP A 61 -6.29 17.34 2.85
C ASP A 61 -5.55 18.04 1.72
N GLY A 62 -6.19 18.14 0.55
CA GLY A 62 -5.59 18.76 -0.62
C GLY A 62 -4.53 17.92 -1.31
N LYS A 63 -4.35 16.67 -0.88
CA LYS A 63 -3.34 15.76 -1.46
C LYS A 63 -4.00 14.75 -2.38
N ALA A 64 -3.51 14.69 -3.61
CA ALA A 64 -4.00 13.76 -4.62
C ALA A 64 -3.04 12.57 -4.75
N CYS A 65 -2.82 11.84 -3.66
CA CYS A 65 -1.83 10.77 -3.61
C CYS A 65 -2.09 9.66 -4.63
N HIS A 66 -3.33 9.26 -4.80
CA HIS A 66 -3.69 8.23 -5.77
C HIS A 66 -3.33 8.69 -7.20
N HIS A 67 -3.69 9.92 -7.54
CA HIS A 67 -3.39 10.47 -8.86
C HIS A 67 -1.88 10.58 -9.10
N GLU A 68 -1.15 11.04 -8.09
CA GLU A 68 0.31 11.14 -8.18
C GLU A 68 0.95 9.77 -8.37
N ALA A 69 0.44 8.75 -7.70
CA ALA A 69 0.95 7.38 -7.87
C ALA A 69 0.73 6.89 -9.30
N GLU A 70 -0.44 7.18 -9.89
CA GLU A 70 -0.71 6.81 -11.27
C GLU A 70 0.27 7.49 -12.23
N LEU A 71 0.59 8.76 -11.97
CA LEU A 71 1.56 9.48 -12.78
C LEU A 71 2.96 8.87 -12.68
N ILE A 72 3.34 8.40 -11.49
CA ILE A 72 4.62 7.72 -11.29
C ILE A 72 4.69 6.45 -12.15
N ILE A 73 3.62 5.66 -12.16
CA ILE A 73 3.56 4.44 -12.98
C ILE A 73 3.64 4.80 -14.46
N ARG A 74 2.90 5.80 -14.91
CA ARG A 74 2.93 6.24 -16.32
C ARG A 74 4.30 6.77 -16.73
N SER A 75 4.96 7.51 -15.86
CA SER A 75 6.29 8.06 -16.11
C SER A 75 7.32 6.95 -16.32
N GLY A 76 7.13 5.80 -15.72
CA GLY A 76 7.99 4.63 -15.90
C GLY A 76 7.62 3.79 -17.11
N GLY A 77 6.65 4.22 -17.92
CA GLY A 77 6.20 3.48 -19.10
C GLY A 77 5.12 2.46 -18.80
N GLY A 78 4.60 2.41 -17.58
CA GLY A 78 3.57 1.46 -17.20
C GLY A 78 2.16 1.99 -17.42
N THR A 79 1.20 1.09 -17.27
CA THR A 79 -0.23 1.42 -17.31
C THR A 79 -0.79 1.21 -15.92
N PRO A 80 -1.18 2.27 -15.20
CA PRO A 80 -1.60 2.12 -13.82
C PRO A 80 -2.92 1.37 -13.67
N GLY A 81 -2.93 0.42 -12.74
CA GLY A 81 -4.13 -0.17 -12.21
C GLY A 81 -4.15 0.07 -10.72
N TRP A 82 -5.25 -0.22 -10.08
CA TRP A 82 -5.34 -0.02 -8.65
C TRP A 82 -6.33 -0.98 -8.01
N GLN A 83 -6.16 -1.14 -6.71
CA GLN A 83 -6.98 -2.02 -5.90
C GLN A 83 -7.18 -1.33 -4.55
N GLU A 84 -8.35 -1.47 -3.96
CA GLU A 84 -8.55 -0.94 -2.61
C GLU A 84 -7.61 -1.67 -1.64
N LEU A 85 -7.10 -0.94 -0.65
CA LEU A 85 -6.17 -1.52 0.30
C LEU A 85 -6.74 -2.74 1.02
N LYS A 86 -8.00 -2.70 1.39
CA LYS A 86 -8.67 -3.84 2.03
C LYS A 86 -8.60 -5.10 1.17
N ARG A 87 -8.88 -4.94 -0.13
CA ARG A 87 -8.83 -6.06 -1.06
C ARG A 87 -7.43 -6.55 -1.25
N HIS A 88 -6.47 -5.63 -1.35
CA HIS A 88 -5.07 -5.97 -1.50
C HIS A 88 -4.56 -6.79 -0.33
N LEU A 89 -4.91 -6.39 0.89
CA LEU A 89 -4.49 -7.11 2.10
C LEU A 89 -5.15 -8.49 2.16
N THR A 90 -6.40 -8.59 1.72
CA THR A 90 -7.11 -9.87 1.67
C THR A 90 -6.43 -10.82 0.68
N ASP A 91 -6.12 -10.32 -0.51
CA ASP A 91 -5.47 -11.13 -1.53
C ASP A 91 -4.06 -11.53 -1.10
N LEU A 92 -3.33 -10.61 -0.48
CA LEU A 92 -1.99 -10.90 0.03
C LEU A 92 -2.03 -12.00 1.09
N ALA A 93 -2.97 -11.90 2.03
CA ALA A 93 -3.11 -12.90 3.08
C ALA A 93 -3.40 -14.28 2.47
N HIS A 94 -4.29 -14.33 1.50
CA HIS A 94 -4.61 -15.56 0.81
C HIS A 94 -3.37 -16.13 0.10
N ASN A 95 -2.63 -15.28 -0.58
CA ASN A 95 -1.49 -15.71 -1.40
C ASN A 95 -0.29 -16.15 -0.59
N VAL A 96 -0.19 -15.70 0.67
CA VAL A 96 0.89 -16.14 1.56
C VAL A 96 0.44 -17.25 2.52
N GLY A 97 -0.77 -17.77 2.31
CA GLY A 97 -1.27 -18.89 3.12
C GLY A 97 -1.76 -18.50 4.50
N PHE A 98 -2.25 -17.27 4.64
CA PHE A 98 -2.77 -16.77 5.92
C PHE A 98 -4.25 -16.38 5.80
N PRO A 99 -5.16 -17.38 5.78
CA PRO A 99 -6.59 -17.12 5.57
C PRO A 99 -7.22 -16.39 6.76
N ALA A 100 -8.37 -15.77 6.51
CA ALA A 100 -9.08 -14.99 7.51
C ALA A 100 -9.35 -15.78 8.81
N ALA A 101 -9.67 -17.05 8.68
CA ALA A 101 -9.91 -17.91 9.84
C ALA A 101 -8.68 -18.02 10.73
N ALA A 102 -7.48 -18.02 10.14
CA ALA A 102 -6.23 -18.07 10.90
C ALA A 102 -5.93 -16.71 11.54
N MET A 103 -6.33 -15.62 10.90
CA MET A 103 -6.11 -14.27 11.44
C MET A 103 -6.84 -14.06 12.75
N THR A 104 -8.05 -14.58 12.88
CA THR A 104 -8.84 -14.39 14.09
C THR A 104 -8.20 -14.99 15.33
N LYS A 105 -7.30 -15.95 15.16
CA LYS A 105 -6.58 -16.53 16.29
C LYS A 105 -5.60 -15.54 16.93
N TYR A 106 -5.17 -14.56 16.19
CA TYR A 106 -4.22 -13.55 16.65
C TYR A 106 -4.90 -12.24 17.02
N ASP A 107 -6.19 -12.12 16.74
CA ASP A 107 -6.97 -10.95 17.04
C ASP A 107 -7.49 -11.04 18.47
N LYS A 108 -7.00 -10.16 19.30
CA LYS A 108 -7.30 -10.17 20.73
C LYS A 108 -8.01 -8.92 21.16
#